data_d55ae2a34dd51a591a7a78121618afb2
#
_entry.id   d55ae2a34dd51a591a7a78121618afb2
#
_cell.length_a   1.000
_cell.length_b   1.000
_cell.length_c   1.000
_cell.angle_alpha   90.00
_cell.angle_beta   90.00
_cell.angle_gamma   90.00
#
_symmetry.space_group_name_H-M   'P 1'
#
loop_
_entity.id
_entity.type
_entity.pdbx_description
1 polymer ?
#
loop_
_entity_poly.entity_id
_entity_poly.type
_entity_poly.pdbx_seq_one_letter_code
_entity_poly.pdbx_strand_id
1 'polypeptide(L)'
;MTHHIYNIYKQAAIALTLLLSATAIKAQTPTRWNNESADTTRITSLLTQVASQGNLTANQRISTFAHLLEDTPYVAGTLEQTPEILTVNLDGMDCTTFVETVTALAMTLEEHRSAWQDFVYNLGQIRYRQGRADGYASRLHYVSDWIVDNTHRGLLTEVTDRLPGWSHQVKTLDYMSRHRSAYPALADDESFEKIKSVEVGFRSHRYPMLKSTLMQTKKGEALIKEGDILAFTTKTDGLDVSHIGIATIHPDGRPHLIHASSTAGKVIDDPLPLAEYLRKNHSITGVRVIRLGNLR
;
A
#
# COMPACT_ATOMS: atom_id res chain seq x y z
N MET A 1 39.50 23.33 -49.35
CA MET A 1 38.12 23.62 -48.88
C MET A 1 37.45 22.41 -48.23
N THR A 2 37.60 21.22 -48.78
CA THR A 2 36.96 19.99 -48.29
C THR A 2 37.36 19.49 -46.88
N HIS A 3 38.63 19.67 -46.48
CA HIS A 3 39.12 19.25 -45.17
C HIS A 3 38.58 20.10 -43.97
N HIS A 4 38.28 21.36 -44.22
CA HIS A 4 37.80 22.28 -43.17
C HIS A 4 36.32 22.01 -42.84
N ILE A 5 35.53 21.68 -43.87
CA ILE A 5 34.10 21.34 -43.70
C ILE A 5 33.94 20.00 -42.97
N TYR A 6 34.79 19.00 -43.27
CA TYR A 6 34.76 17.69 -42.59
C TYR A 6 35.04 17.78 -41.08
N ASN A 7 35.96 18.64 -40.67
CA ASN A 7 36.28 18.86 -39.26
C ASN A 7 35.15 19.56 -38.47
N ILE A 8 34.42 20.49 -39.12
CA ILE A 8 33.28 21.17 -38.52
C ILE A 8 32.13 20.19 -38.25
N TYR A 9 31.83 19.29 -39.20
CA TYR A 9 30.81 18.26 -38.98
C TYR A 9 31.20 17.23 -37.92
N LYS A 10 32.48 16.88 -37.81
CA LYS A 10 32.97 15.96 -36.80
C LYS A 10 32.89 16.56 -35.38
N GLN A 11 33.21 17.85 -35.22
CA GLN A 11 33.06 18.57 -33.95
C GLN A 11 31.59 18.80 -33.59
N ALA A 12 30.71 19.07 -34.55
CA ALA A 12 29.29 19.21 -34.33
C ALA A 12 28.64 17.87 -33.96
N ALA A 13 29.06 16.75 -34.54
CA ALA A 13 28.59 15.40 -34.20
C ALA A 13 29.04 14.97 -32.79
N ILE A 14 30.27 15.31 -32.39
CA ILE A 14 30.78 15.02 -31.02
C ILE A 14 30.05 15.88 -29.98
N ALA A 15 29.78 17.15 -30.30
CA ALA A 15 28.99 18.03 -29.39
C ALA A 15 27.54 17.56 -29.25
N LEU A 16 26.92 17.07 -30.35
CA LEU A 16 25.55 16.53 -30.31
C LEU A 16 25.45 15.20 -29.52
N THR A 17 26.48 14.33 -29.61
CA THR A 17 26.55 13.09 -28.87
C THR A 17 26.80 13.33 -27.36
N LEU A 18 27.52 14.36 -27.00
CA LEU A 18 27.71 14.77 -25.59
C LEU A 18 26.48 15.42 -24.97
N LEU A 19 25.63 16.07 -25.78
CA LEU A 19 24.35 16.63 -25.35
C LEU A 19 23.23 15.56 -25.15
N LEU A 20 23.36 14.41 -25.81
CA LEU A 20 22.41 13.28 -25.68
C LEU A 20 22.73 12.34 -24.51
N SER A 21 23.87 12.49 -23.85
CA SER A 21 24.24 11.80 -22.59
C SER A 21 23.88 12.61 -21.35
N ALA A 22 23.04 13.63 -21.45
CA ALA A 22 22.34 14.15 -20.29
C ALA A 22 21.47 13.01 -19.77
N THR A 23 22.05 12.19 -18.89
CA THR A 23 21.29 11.27 -18.06
C THR A 23 20.13 12.08 -17.49
N ALA A 24 18.90 11.72 -17.88
CA ALA A 24 17.73 12.23 -17.21
C ALA A 24 17.91 11.88 -15.74
N ILE A 25 18.38 12.85 -14.96
CA ILE A 25 18.31 12.78 -13.51
C ILE A 25 16.82 12.66 -13.29
N LYS A 26 16.34 11.43 -13.04
CA LYS A 26 14.97 11.23 -12.57
C LYS A 26 14.85 12.12 -11.36
N ALA A 27 14.06 13.18 -11.48
CA ALA A 27 13.80 14.06 -10.36
C ALA A 27 13.31 13.16 -9.22
N GLN A 28 14.08 13.09 -8.16
CA GLN A 28 13.75 12.27 -7.01
C GLN A 28 12.40 12.78 -6.49
N THR A 29 11.43 11.91 -6.31
CA THR A 29 10.12 12.28 -5.76
C THR A 29 10.35 13.01 -4.45
N PRO A 30 9.87 14.24 -4.28
CA PRO A 30 10.01 14.95 -3.02
C PRO A 30 9.48 14.07 -1.89
N THR A 31 10.36 13.74 -0.93
CA THR A 31 10.05 12.80 0.13
C THR A 31 10.25 13.48 1.48
N ARG A 32 9.26 13.36 2.35
CA ARG A 32 9.34 13.75 3.75
C ARG A 32 9.73 12.51 4.56
N TRP A 33 10.79 12.65 5.32
CA TRP A 33 11.31 11.62 6.21
C TRP A 33 11.00 11.96 7.66
N ASN A 34 10.67 10.96 8.46
CA ASN A 34 10.70 11.11 9.92
C ASN A 34 12.14 11.22 10.40
N ASN A 35 12.99 10.29 9.94
CA ASN A 35 14.43 10.30 10.14
C ASN A 35 15.13 9.68 8.93
N GLU A 36 15.55 10.49 7.96
CA GLU A 36 16.08 10.01 6.66
C GLU A 36 17.23 9.01 6.84
N SER A 37 18.21 9.31 7.69
CA SER A 37 19.36 8.42 7.89
C SER A 37 18.97 7.09 8.52
N ALA A 38 18.13 7.09 9.54
CA ALA A 38 17.65 5.89 10.19
C ALA A 38 16.72 5.09 9.28
N ASP A 39 15.75 5.74 8.63
CA ASP A 39 14.77 5.09 7.75
C ASP A 39 15.47 4.44 6.55
N THR A 40 16.38 5.14 5.86
CA THR A 40 17.10 4.59 4.70
C THR A 40 18.01 3.42 5.08
N THR A 41 18.66 3.49 6.25
CA THR A 41 19.45 2.38 6.80
C THR A 41 18.55 1.18 7.10
N ARG A 42 17.42 1.39 7.78
CA ARG A 42 16.46 0.33 8.12
C ARG A 42 15.86 -0.32 6.87
N ILE A 43 15.45 0.47 5.87
CA ILE A 43 14.94 -0.04 4.59
C ILE A 43 15.99 -0.93 3.91
N THR A 44 17.24 -0.44 3.81
CA THR A 44 18.34 -1.20 3.19
C THR A 44 18.60 -2.51 3.92
N SER A 45 18.58 -2.48 5.26
CA SER A 45 18.75 -3.67 6.09
C SER A 45 17.62 -4.69 5.86
N LEU A 46 16.36 -4.26 5.87
CA LEU A 46 15.19 -5.11 5.63
C LEU A 46 15.27 -5.78 4.25
N LEU A 47 15.53 -5.01 3.20
CA LEU A 47 15.68 -5.52 1.83
C LEU A 47 16.80 -6.56 1.74
N THR A 48 17.97 -6.27 2.31
CA THR A 48 19.12 -7.20 2.33
C THR A 48 18.80 -8.48 3.09
N GLN A 49 18.17 -8.36 4.26
CA GLN A 49 17.82 -9.51 5.11
C GLN A 49 16.85 -10.46 4.41
N VAL A 50 15.80 -9.94 3.76
CA VAL A 50 14.81 -10.77 3.08
C VAL A 50 15.37 -11.33 1.77
N ALA A 51 16.15 -10.55 1.01
CA ALA A 51 16.82 -11.04 -0.20
C ALA A 51 17.78 -12.22 0.10
N SER A 52 18.41 -12.24 1.27
CA SER A 52 19.32 -13.33 1.66
C SER A 52 18.64 -14.65 2.03
N GLN A 53 17.30 -14.67 2.21
CA GLN A 53 16.53 -15.87 2.56
C GLN A 53 16.24 -16.80 1.36
N GLY A 54 16.76 -16.48 0.17
CA GLY A 54 16.62 -17.31 -1.02
C GLY A 54 15.31 -17.06 -1.78
N ASN A 55 14.80 -18.09 -2.45
CA ASN A 55 13.64 -17.98 -3.35
C ASN A 55 12.29 -17.96 -2.60
N LEU A 56 12.00 -16.87 -1.92
CA LEU A 56 10.68 -16.65 -1.37
C LEU A 56 9.68 -16.25 -2.47
N THR A 57 8.45 -16.73 -2.37
CA THR A 57 7.33 -16.22 -3.19
C THR A 57 6.98 -14.78 -2.76
N ALA A 58 6.29 -14.02 -3.62
CA ALA A 58 5.82 -12.67 -3.31
C ALA A 58 5.04 -12.61 -1.98
N ASN A 59 4.15 -13.57 -1.76
CA ASN A 59 3.38 -13.66 -0.52
C ASN A 59 4.26 -13.94 0.71
N GLN A 60 5.25 -14.83 0.59
CA GLN A 60 6.20 -15.08 1.69
C GLN A 60 7.07 -13.86 1.99
N ARG A 61 7.44 -13.06 0.97
CA ARG A 61 8.13 -11.78 1.21
C ARG A 61 7.26 -10.82 1.99
N ILE A 62 5.97 -10.70 1.63
CA ILE A 62 5.02 -9.84 2.35
C ILE A 62 4.94 -10.24 3.83
N SER A 63 4.71 -11.51 4.16
CA SER A 63 4.63 -11.94 5.55
C SER A 63 5.96 -11.80 6.29
N THR A 64 7.09 -12.08 5.63
CA THR A 64 8.42 -11.90 6.22
C THR A 64 8.68 -10.44 6.58
N PHE A 65 8.39 -9.50 5.68
CA PHE A 65 8.51 -8.06 5.98
C PHE A 65 7.56 -7.63 7.08
N ALA A 66 6.34 -8.17 7.11
CA ALA A 66 5.37 -7.88 8.17
C ALA A 66 5.90 -8.28 9.55
N HIS A 67 6.46 -9.49 9.69
CA HIS A 67 7.10 -9.94 10.92
C HIS A 67 8.32 -9.08 11.33
N LEU A 68 9.14 -8.66 10.37
CA LEU A 68 10.30 -7.81 10.64
C LEU A 68 9.92 -6.39 11.11
N LEU A 69 8.67 -6.00 10.96
CA LEU A 69 8.12 -4.71 11.44
C LEU A 69 7.29 -4.86 12.72
N GLU A 70 7.20 -6.06 13.32
CA GLU A 70 6.58 -6.21 14.64
C GLU A 70 7.20 -5.27 15.67
N ASP A 71 6.45 -4.95 16.71
CA ASP A 71 6.80 -3.98 17.75
C ASP A 71 6.96 -2.53 17.29
N THR A 72 6.83 -2.22 15.98
CA THR A 72 6.80 -0.83 15.52
C THR A 72 5.58 -0.11 16.14
N PRO A 73 5.76 1.05 16.80
CA PRO A 73 4.67 1.78 17.46
C PRO A 73 3.50 2.10 16.53
N TYR A 74 2.28 2.00 17.05
CA TYR A 74 1.10 2.51 16.35
C TYR A 74 1.04 4.03 16.45
N VAL A 75 1.05 4.72 15.32
CA VAL A 75 0.94 6.18 15.25
C VAL A 75 -0.05 6.55 14.14
N ALA A 76 -1.21 7.09 14.52
CA ALA A 76 -2.20 7.57 13.57
C ALA A 76 -1.81 8.93 12.98
N GLY A 77 -2.28 9.20 11.75
CA GLY A 77 -2.21 10.53 11.15
C GLY A 77 -0.82 10.98 10.71
N THR A 78 0.15 10.08 10.57
CA THR A 78 1.51 10.42 10.12
C THR A 78 1.56 11.03 8.72
N LEU A 79 0.50 10.86 7.93
CA LEU A 79 0.36 11.41 6.57
C LEU A 79 -0.44 12.73 6.53
N GLU A 80 -1.01 13.19 7.67
CA GLU A 80 -1.87 14.39 7.72
C GLU A 80 -1.05 15.68 7.85
N GLN A 81 -0.13 15.90 6.92
CA GLN A 81 0.74 17.08 6.87
C GLN A 81 0.59 17.85 5.56
N THR A 82 0.72 19.18 5.62
CA THR A 82 0.66 20.07 4.46
C THR A 82 2.05 20.62 4.13
N PRO A 83 2.47 20.70 2.86
CA PRO A 83 1.80 20.18 1.67
C PRO A 83 1.82 18.64 1.61
N GLU A 84 0.92 18.04 0.81
CA GLU A 84 0.93 16.59 0.54
C GLU A 84 2.24 16.22 -0.18
N ILE A 85 3.06 15.43 0.47
CA ILE A 85 4.34 14.94 -0.03
C ILE A 85 4.47 13.48 0.41
N LEU A 86 5.10 12.64 -0.43
CA LEU A 86 5.36 11.26 -0.06
C LEU A 86 6.12 11.22 1.29
N THR A 87 5.48 10.67 2.29
CA THR A 87 6.04 10.58 3.64
C THR A 87 6.50 9.15 3.92
N VAL A 88 7.73 9.01 4.40
CA VAL A 88 8.32 7.76 4.91
C VAL A 88 8.52 7.90 6.41
N ASN A 89 8.01 6.93 7.17
CA ASN A 89 8.18 6.84 8.61
C ASN A 89 8.16 5.35 9.01
N LEU A 90 9.32 4.84 9.42
CA LEU A 90 9.44 3.47 9.92
C LEU A 90 9.39 3.40 11.46
N ASP A 91 9.37 4.53 12.16
CA ASP A 91 9.34 4.58 13.64
C ASP A 91 7.91 4.52 14.20
N GLY A 92 6.90 4.73 13.33
CA GLY A 92 5.50 4.67 13.74
C GLY A 92 4.56 4.53 12.54
N MET A 93 3.59 3.63 12.63
CA MET A 93 2.69 3.27 11.54
C MET A 93 1.25 3.08 12.04
N ASP A 94 0.27 3.43 11.20
CA ASP A 94 -1.10 2.94 11.31
C ASP A 94 -1.30 1.70 10.42
N CYS A 95 -2.51 1.14 10.39
CA CYS A 95 -2.78 -0.08 9.63
C CYS A 95 -2.55 0.10 8.12
N THR A 96 -2.83 1.26 7.56
CA THR A 96 -2.66 1.55 6.13
C THR A 96 -1.19 1.73 5.79
N THR A 97 -0.47 2.59 6.52
CA THR A 97 0.96 2.85 6.28
C THR A 97 1.81 1.61 6.53
N PHE A 98 1.43 0.74 7.47
CA PHE A 98 2.06 -0.57 7.67
C PHE A 98 1.93 -1.45 6.42
N VAL A 99 0.70 -1.65 5.92
CA VAL A 99 0.47 -2.50 4.74
C VAL A 99 1.12 -1.93 3.49
N GLU A 100 1.07 -0.62 3.29
CA GLU A 100 1.77 0.04 2.17
C GLU A 100 3.28 -0.15 2.24
N THR A 101 3.88 0.00 3.43
CA THR A 101 5.33 -0.19 3.64
C THR A 101 5.75 -1.63 3.34
N VAL A 102 5.05 -2.62 3.89
CA VAL A 102 5.30 -4.04 3.64
C VAL A 102 5.17 -4.37 2.15
N THR A 103 4.11 -3.86 1.52
CA THR A 103 3.84 -4.10 0.09
C THR A 103 4.92 -3.47 -0.78
N ALA A 104 5.34 -2.24 -0.51
CA ALA A 104 6.40 -1.56 -1.27
C ALA A 104 7.77 -2.25 -1.13
N LEU A 105 8.11 -2.76 0.06
CA LEU A 105 9.32 -3.57 0.29
C LEU A 105 9.28 -4.86 -0.54
N ALA A 106 8.13 -5.57 -0.53
CA ALA A 106 7.96 -6.78 -1.31
C ALA A 106 8.03 -6.52 -2.83
N MET A 107 7.39 -5.45 -3.32
CA MET A 107 7.47 -5.02 -4.72
C MET A 107 8.92 -4.79 -5.15
N THR A 108 9.71 -4.11 -4.31
CA THR A 108 11.11 -3.81 -4.60
C THR A 108 11.92 -5.07 -4.90
N LEU A 109 11.73 -6.12 -4.10
CA LEU A 109 12.42 -7.40 -4.33
C LEU A 109 11.83 -8.21 -5.49
N GLU A 110 10.51 -8.13 -5.74
CA GLU A 110 9.89 -8.76 -6.92
C GLU A 110 10.38 -8.17 -8.23
N GLU A 111 10.71 -6.88 -8.25
CA GLU A 111 11.34 -6.19 -9.38
C GLU A 111 12.85 -6.44 -9.49
N HIS A 112 13.41 -7.35 -8.67
CA HIS A 112 14.85 -7.62 -8.58
C HIS A 112 15.69 -6.38 -8.24
N ARG A 113 15.15 -5.48 -7.43
CA ARG A 113 15.79 -4.26 -6.94
C ARG A 113 16.08 -4.37 -5.45
N SER A 114 16.97 -3.54 -4.93
CA SER A 114 17.39 -3.61 -3.52
C SER A 114 17.78 -2.27 -2.92
N ALA A 115 17.67 -1.16 -3.67
CA ALA A 115 17.99 0.15 -3.16
C ALA A 115 16.80 0.77 -2.40
N TRP A 116 17.06 1.54 -1.34
CA TRP A 116 16.00 2.26 -0.62
C TRP A 116 15.24 3.23 -1.52
N GLN A 117 15.88 3.78 -2.56
CA GLN A 117 15.23 4.63 -3.55
C GLN A 117 14.15 3.89 -4.35
N ASP A 118 14.36 2.60 -4.65
CA ASP A 118 13.35 1.77 -5.33
C ASP A 118 12.15 1.52 -4.43
N PHE A 119 12.37 1.32 -3.12
CA PHE A 119 11.29 1.27 -2.13
C PHE A 119 10.49 2.58 -2.10
N VAL A 120 11.16 3.74 -2.03
CA VAL A 120 10.49 5.06 -2.04
C VAL A 120 9.64 5.22 -3.31
N TYR A 121 10.19 4.83 -4.46
CA TYR A 121 9.45 4.83 -5.72
C TYR A 121 8.20 3.95 -5.63
N ASN A 122 8.33 2.71 -5.18
CA ASN A 122 7.23 1.75 -5.06
C ASN A 122 6.18 2.19 -4.04
N LEU A 123 6.59 2.78 -2.92
CA LEU A 123 5.66 3.36 -1.95
C LEU A 123 4.83 4.48 -2.57
N GLY A 124 5.45 5.36 -3.35
CA GLY A 124 4.74 6.39 -4.11
C GLY A 124 3.76 5.79 -5.12
N GLN A 125 4.18 4.71 -5.81
CA GLN A 125 3.33 4.04 -6.80
C GLN A 125 2.04 3.50 -6.18
N ILE A 126 2.08 2.88 -5.00
CA ILE A 126 0.90 2.26 -4.40
C ILE A 126 0.05 3.22 -3.56
N ARG A 127 0.62 4.29 -3.03
CA ARG A 127 -0.08 5.25 -2.14
C ARG A 127 -0.89 6.29 -2.89
N TYR A 128 -0.43 6.68 -4.08
CA TYR A 128 -1.04 7.78 -4.83
C TYR A 128 -1.70 7.31 -6.11
N ARG A 129 -2.79 7.96 -6.47
CA ARG A 129 -3.51 7.74 -7.72
C ARG A 129 -2.56 7.85 -8.91
N GLN A 130 -2.55 6.82 -9.74
CA GLN A 130 -1.62 6.69 -10.87
C GLN A 130 -0.13 6.87 -10.49
N GLY A 131 0.21 6.64 -9.22
CA GLY A 131 1.56 6.73 -8.70
C GLY A 131 2.12 8.15 -8.57
N ARG A 132 1.26 9.18 -8.51
CA ARG A 132 1.69 10.58 -8.50
C ARG A 132 1.12 11.32 -7.30
N ALA A 133 2.01 11.89 -6.47
CA ALA A 133 1.63 12.83 -5.42
C ALA A 133 1.32 14.20 -6.06
N ASP A 134 0.04 14.54 -6.14
CA ASP A 134 -0.47 15.80 -6.69
C ASP A 134 -1.60 16.34 -5.81
N GLY A 135 -1.22 16.84 -4.64
CA GLY A 135 -2.14 17.33 -3.63
C GLY A 135 -2.88 16.21 -2.87
N TYR A 136 -3.61 16.61 -1.83
CA TYR A 136 -4.23 15.72 -0.85
C TYR A 136 -5.14 14.66 -1.47
N ALA A 137 -5.97 15.00 -2.46
CA ALA A 137 -6.91 14.09 -3.10
C ALA A 137 -6.25 13.07 -4.05
N SER A 138 -4.94 13.21 -4.33
CA SER A 138 -4.20 12.20 -5.08
C SER A 138 -3.85 10.97 -4.24
N ARG A 139 -3.80 11.10 -2.91
CA ARG A 139 -3.63 9.97 -2.00
C ARG A 139 -4.88 9.08 -2.03
N LEU A 140 -4.68 7.78 -2.04
CA LEU A 140 -5.76 6.80 -2.12
C LEU A 140 -6.34 6.55 -0.72
N HIS A 141 -7.21 7.45 -0.26
CA HIS A 141 -7.72 7.49 1.11
C HIS A 141 -8.67 6.33 1.46
N TYR A 142 -9.51 5.91 0.49
CA TYR A 142 -10.37 4.75 0.66
C TYR A 142 -9.67 3.48 0.22
N VAL A 143 -9.77 2.41 0.99
CA VAL A 143 -9.12 1.13 0.64
C VAL A 143 -9.70 0.57 -0.66
N SER A 144 -11.00 0.78 -0.95
CA SER A 144 -11.57 0.42 -2.26
C SER A 144 -10.90 1.16 -3.41
N ASP A 145 -10.62 2.45 -3.25
CA ASP A 145 -9.92 3.25 -4.25
C ASP A 145 -8.46 2.77 -4.43
N TRP A 146 -7.79 2.48 -3.31
CA TRP A 146 -6.45 1.90 -3.29
C TRP A 146 -6.41 0.53 -4.03
N ILE A 147 -7.39 -0.35 -3.81
CA ILE A 147 -7.49 -1.64 -4.50
C ILE A 147 -7.76 -1.42 -6.00
N VAL A 148 -8.72 -0.56 -6.34
CA VAL A 148 -9.12 -0.33 -7.75
C VAL A 148 -7.97 0.25 -8.56
N ASP A 149 -7.32 1.33 -8.10
CA ASP A 149 -6.21 1.98 -8.81
C ASP A 149 -5.01 1.02 -8.97
N ASN A 150 -4.61 0.37 -7.88
CA ASN A 150 -3.45 -0.52 -7.90
C ASN A 150 -3.70 -1.81 -8.70
N THR A 151 -4.93 -2.34 -8.69
CA THR A 151 -5.31 -3.51 -9.51
C THR A 151 -5.35 -3.12 -10.99
N HIS A 152 -5.90 -1.96 -11.32
CA HIS A 152 -5.94 -1.47 -12.71
C HIS A 152 -4.53 -1.33 -13.29
N ARG A 153 -3.57 -0.90 -12.48
CA ARG A 153 -2.15 -0.78 -12.88
C ARG A 153 -1.36 -2.08 -12.82
N GLY A 154 -1.98 -3.18 -12.37
CA GLY A 154 -1.34 -4.50 -12.26
C GLY A 154 -0.37 -4.63 -11.08
N LEU A 155 -0.32 -3.65 -10.16
CA LEU A 155 0.54 -3.69 -8.97
C LEU A 155 -0.02 -4.66 -7.92
N LEU A 156 -1.34 -4.73 -7.82
CA LEU A 156 -2.07 -5.64 -6.95
C LEU A 156 -3.06 -6.48 -7.74
N THR A 157 -3.56 -7.54 -7.13
CA THR A 157 -4.65 -8.36 -7.65
C THR A 157 -5.64 -8.62 -6.53
N GLU A 158 -6.87 -8.13 -6.67
CA GLU A 158 -7.95 -8.57 -5.79
C GLU A 158 -8.41 -9.97 -6.23
N VAL A 159 -8.37 -10.93 -5.32
CA VAL A 159 -8.72 -12.32 -5.59
C VAL A 159 -10.03 -12.74 -4.94
N THR A 160 -10.67 -11.85 -4.23
CA THR A 160 -11.88 -12.14 -3.43
C THR A 160 -12.98 -12.80 -4.25
N ASP A 161 -13.25 -12.32 -5.47
CA ASP A 161 -14.28 -12.83 -6.37
C ASP A 161 -13.93 -14.18 -7.03
N ARG A 162 -12.70 -14.66 -6.84
CA ARG A 162 -12.24 -15.99 -7.29
C ARG A 162 -12.32 -17.04 -6.19
N LEU A 163 -12.61 -16.61 -4.94
CA LEU A 163 -12.67 -17.52 -3.80
C LEU A 163 -14.08 -18.05 -3.58
N PRO A 164 -14.25 -19.34 -3.21
CA PRO A 164 -15.58 -19.92 -2.99
C PRO A 164 -16.37 -19.18 -1.88
N GLY A 165 -17.63 -18.92 -2.14
CA GLY A 165 -18.55 -18.33 -1.16
C GLY A 165 -18.48 -16.80 -1.05
N TRP A 166 -17.78 -16.13 -1.97
CA TRP A 166 -17.81 -14.68 -2.05
C TRP A 166 -19.21 -14.12 -2.37
N SER A 167 -19.40 -12.87 -2.01
CA SER A 167 -20.64 -12.13 -2.30
C SER A 167 -20.31 -10.68 -2.58
N HIS A 168 -21.25 -9.90 -3.11
CA HIS A 168 -21.07 -8.46 -3.24
C HIS A 168 -21.61 -7.70 -2.03
N GLN A 169 -20.94 -6.59 -1.73
CA GLN A 169 -21.52 -5.49 -0.96
C GLN A 169 -21.65 -4.27 -1.87
N VAL A 170 -22.70 -3.48 -1.67
CA VAL A 170 -22.90 -2.18 -2.35
C VAL A 170 -22.87 -1.10 -1.29
N LYS A 171 -22.07 -0.07 -1.49
CA LYS A 171 -21.93 1.05 -0.55
C LYS A 171 -21.56 2.33 -1.28
N THR A 172 -22.12 3.46 -0.87
CA THR A 172 -21.62 4.78 -1.27
C THR A 172 -20.49 5.15 -0.32
N LEU A 173 -19.36 5.59 -0.86
CA LEU A 173 -18.23 6.05 -0.07
C LEU A 173 -18.25 7.57 -0.05
N ASP A 174 -18.55 8.15 1.11
CA ASP A 174 -18.69 9.59 1.34
C ASP A 174 -18.32 10.00 2.77
N TYR A 175 -17.54 9.13 3.44
CA TYR A 175 -17.19 9.31 4.84
C TYR A 175 -16.38 10.59 5.08
N MET A 176 -15.39 10.88 4.25
CA MET A 176 -14.50 12.02 4.43
C MET A 176 -15.24 13.35 4.24
N SER A 177 -16.06 13.47 3.18
CA SER A 177 -16.82 14.71 2.96
C SER A 177 -17.89 14.96 4.03
N ARG A 178 -18.50 13.89 4.58
CA ARG A 178 -19.45 13.97 5.69
C ARG A 178 -18.80 14.29 7.04
N HIS A 179 -17.50 14.04 7.17
CA HIS A 179 -16.73 14.27 8.40
C HIS A 179 -15.58 15.26 8.16
N ARG A 180 -15.82 16.30 7.34
CA ARG A 180 -14.82 17.29 6.89
C ARG A 180 -13.92 17.78 8.03
N SER A 181 -14.47 18.07 9.19
CA SER A 181 -13.74 18.58 10.35
C SER A 181 -12.73 17.60 10.96
N ALA A 182 -12.85 16.31 10.67
CA ALA A 182 -11.90 15.30 11.12
C ALA A 182 -10.60 15.24 10.29
N TYR A 183 -10.57 15.94 9.15
CA TYR A 183 -9.45 15.93 8.20
C TYR A 183 -8.90 17.35 8.01
N PRO A 184 -7.78 17.72 8.64
CA PRO A 184 -7.23 19.07 8.60
C PRO A 184 -7.05 19.64 7.18
N ALA A 185 -6.60 18.80 6.24
CA ALA A 185 -6.39 19.21 4.85
C ALA A 185 -7.71 19.57 4.12
N LEU A 186 -8.85 19.11 4.59
CA LEU A 186 -10.16 19.46 4.02
C LEU A 186 -10.70 20.80 4.54
N ALA A 187 -9.98 21.50 5.40
CA ALA A 187 -10.27 22.91 5.70
C ALA A 187 -10.14 23.78 4.44
N ASP A 188 -9.23 23.40 3.52
CA ASP A 188 -9.10 23.95 2.19
C ASP A 188 -10.26 23.51 1.28
N ASP A 189 -10.97 24.46 0.68
CA ASP A 189 -12.14 24.18 -0.15
C ASP A 189 -11.78 23.45 -1.46
N GLU A 190 -10.59 23.71 -2.03
CA GLU A 190 -10.15 23.02 -3.24
C GLU A 190 -9.90 21.53 -2.95
N SER A 191 -9.19 21.21 -1.88
CA SER A 191 -8.97 19.84 -1.42
C SER A 191 -10.28 19.13 -1.11
N PHE A 192 -11.23 19.83 -0.45
CA PHE A 192 -12.55 19.28 -0.14
C PHE A 192 -13.35 18.93 -1.39
N GLU A 193 -13.45 19.82 -2.37
CA GLU A 193 -14.19 19.56 -3.62
C GLU A 193 -13.52 18.45 -4.46
N LYS A 194 -12.19 18.35 -4.44
CA LYS A 194 -11.47 17.23 -5.07
C LYS A 194 -11.80 15.89 -4.41
N ILE A 195 -11.84 15.81 -3.07
CA ILE A 195 -12.25 14.58 -2.36
C ILE A 195 -13.70 14.23 -2.70
N LYS A 196 -14.63 15.19 -2.69
CA LYS A 196 -16.02 14.96 -3.12
C LYS A 196 -16.09 14.42 -4.55
N SER A 197 -15.27 14.92 -5.45
CA SER A 197 -15.20 14.43 -6.83
C SER A 197 -14.76 12.96 -6.88
N VAL A 198 -13.78 12.56 -6.06
CA VAL A 198 -13.38 11.16 -5.90
C VAL A 198 -14.55 10.33 -5.38
N GLU A 199 -15.22 10.76 -4.33
CA GLU A 199 -16.35 10.06 -3.71
C GLU A 199 -17.54 9.89 -4.68
N VAL A 200 -17.76 10.83 -5.61
CA VAL A 200 -18.78 10.69 -6.68
C VAL A 200 -18.53 9.43 -7.51
N GLY A 201 -17.28 9.07 -7.78
CA GLY A 201 -16.90 7.84 -8.49
C GLY A 201 -17.24 6.56 -7.71
N PHE A 202 -17.47 6.67 -6.39
CA PHE A 202 -17.79 5.55 -5.51
C PHE A 202 -19.24 5.57 -4.99
N ARG A 203 -20.16 6.26 -5.69
CA ARG A 203 -21.60 6.14 -5.41
C ARG A 203 -22.10 4.75 -5.77
N SER A 204 -22.78 4.11 -4.84
CA SER A 204 -23.27 2.72 -4.99
C SER A 204 -22.16 1.76 -5.46
N HIS A 205 -20.95 1.97 -4.95
CA HIS A 205 -19.79 1.16 -5.29
C HIS A 205 -20.03 -0.29 -4.89
N ARG A 206 -19.84 -1.18 -5.86
CA ARG A 206 -20.02 -2.63 -5.70
C ARG A 206 -18.67 -3.30 -5.65
N TYR A 207 -18.40 -4.02 -4.56
CA TYR A 207 -17.15 -4.74 -4.38
C TYR A 207 -17.38 -6.15 -3.82
N PRO A 208 -16.46 -7.11 -4.12
CA PRO A 208 -16.55 -8.46 -3.60
C PRO A 208 -16.11 -8.52 -2.15
N MET A 209 -16.68 -9.45 -1.37
CA MET A 209 -16.22 -9.78 -0.03
C MET A 209 -16.52 -11.24 0.32
N LEU A 210 -15.75 -11.82 1.20
CA LEU A 210 -16.06 -13.03 1.96
C LEU A 210 -16.79 -12.59 3.23
N LYS A 211 -18.04 -13.03 3.43
CA LYS A 211 -18.80 -12.65 4.63
C LYS A 211 -18.07 -13.04 5.91
N SER A 212 -18.11 -12.19 6.92
CA SER A 212 -17.51 -12.46 8.24
C SER A 212 -18.00 -13.80 8.82
N THR A 213 -19.26 -14.17 8.61
CA THR A 213 -19.81 -15.47 9.05
C THR A 213 -19.17 -16.67 8.36
N LEU A 214 -18.81 -16.55 7.08
CA LEU A 214 -18.05 -17.59 6.38
C LEU A 214 -16.63 -17.69 6.94
N MET A 215 -15.97 -16.57 7.12
CA MET A 215 -14.59 -16.49 7.61
C MET A 215 -14.42 -17.01 9.03
N GLN A 216 -15.51 -17.11 9.81
CA GLN A 216 -15.53 -17.69 11.16
C GLN A 216 -15.62 -19.23 11.15
N THR A 217 -15.55 -19.86 10.00
CA THR A 217 -15.57 -21.32 9.82
C THR A 217 -14.21 -21.83 9.32
N LYS A 218 -13.89 -23.10 9.58
CA LYS A 218 -12.70 -23.76 9.05
C LYS A 218 -12.61 -23.67 7.52
N LYS A 219 -13.79 -23.74 6.83
CA LYS A 219 -13.86 -23.61 5.37
C LYS A 219 -13.44 -22.21 4.90
N GLY A 220 -13.84 -21.17 5.62
CA GLY A 220 -13.45 -19.79 5.32
C GLY A 220 -11.97 -19.54 5.63
N GLU A 221 -11.48 -19.99 6.78
CA GLU A 221 -10.07 -19.85 7.14
C GLU A 221 -9.15 -20.50 6.08
N ALA A 222 -9.53 -21.67 5.55
CA ALA A 222 -8.76 -22.39 4.53
C ALA A 222 -8.65 -21.65 3.17
N LEU A 223 -9.40 -20.56 2.95
CA LEU A 223 -9.30 -19.72 1.75
C LEU A 223 -8.15 -18.74 1.82
N ILE A 224 -7.69 -18.41 3.04
CA ILE A 224 -6.63 -17.43 3.29
C ILE A 224 -5.28 -18.10 3.17
N LYS A 225 -4.35 -17.41 2.55
CA LYS A 225 -2.97 -17.87 2.36
C LYS A 225 -1.99 -16.96 3.07
N GLU A 226 -0.82 -17.50 3.35
CA GLU A 226 0.33 -16.73 3.83
C GLU A 226 0.56 -15.48 2.97
N GLY A 227 0.73 -14.32 3.61
CA GLY A 227 0.99 -13.04 2.95
C GLY A 227 -0.19 -12.43 2.19
N ASP A 228 -1.41 -12.97 2.31
CA ASP A 228 -2.60 -12.29 1.78
C ASP A 228 -2.82 -10.97 2.53
N ILE A 229 -3.05 -9.88 1.79
CA ILE A 229 -3.49 -8.60 2.34
C ILE A 229 -4.99 -8.71 2.60
N LEU A 230 -5.40 -8.48 3.85
CA LEU A 230 -6.79 -8.60 4.29
C LEU A 230 -7.37 -7.23 4.60
N ALA A 231 -8.39 -6.82 3.83
CA ALA A 231 -9.12 -5.59 4.07
C ALA A 231 -10.50 -5.90 4.68
N PHE A 232 -10.74 -5.39 5.90
CA PHE A 232 -11.93 -5.70 6.69
C PHE A 232 -13.04 -4.70 6.41
N THR A 233 -14.08 -5.15 5.69
CA THR A 233 -15.24 -4.33 5.36
C THR A 233 -16.08 -4.04 6.59
N THR A 234 -16.71 -2.85 6.66
CA THR A 234 -17.36 -2.35 7.87
C THR A 234 -18.83 -2.02 7.71
N LYS A 235 -19.56 -2.01 8.81
CA LYS A 235 -20.93 -1.47 8.92
C LYS A 235 -20.97 0.05 8.89
N THR A 236 -19.87 0.73 9.19
CA THR A 236 -19.81 2.21 9.27
C THR A 236 -20.30 2.82 7.97
N ASP A 237 -21.29 3.68 8.06
CA ASP A 237 -21.89 4.32 6.91
C ASP A 237 -20.87 5.24 6.20
N GLY A 238 -20.88 5.25 4.87
CA GLY A 238 -19.93 6.03 4.07
C GLY A 238 -18.50 5.48 3.98
N LEU A 239 -18.15 4.44 4.77
CA LEU A 239 -16.80 3.86 4.81
C LEU A 239 -16.82 2.41 4.32
N ASP A 240 -15.87 2.03 3.48
CA ASP A 240 -15.74 0.68 2.91
C ASP A 240 -15.05 -0.31 3.85
N VAL A 241 -13.88 0.07 4.35
CA VAL A 241 -12.96 -0.74 5.14
C VAL A 241 -12.58 0.02 6.40
N SER A 242 -12.62 -0.63 7.53
CA SER A 242 -12.23 -0.04 8.82
C SER A 242 -10.84 -0.46 9.29
N HIS A 243 -10.28 -1.50 8.70
CA HIS A 243 -8.96 -2.02 9.08
C HIS A 243 -8.35 -2.84 7.94
N ILE A 244 -7.02 -2.91 7.91
CA ILE A 244 -6.25 -3.69 6.94
C ILE A 244 -5.03 -4.30 7.63
N GLY A 245 -4.62 -5.51 7.19
CA GLY A 245 -3.43 -6.19 7.71
C GLY A 245 -2.98 -7.32 6.80
N ILE A 246 -2.01 -8.10 7.26
CA ILE A 246 -1.38 -9.21 6.52
C ILE A 246 -1.74 -10.52 7.19
N ALA A 247 -2.12 -11.52 6.41
CA ALA A 247 -2.33 -12.87 6.91
C ALA A 247 -1.01 -13.59 7.13
N THR A 248 -0.89 -14.29 8.24
CA THR A 248 0.17 -15.27 8.51
C THR A 248 -0.44 -16.60 8.88
N ILE A 249 0.19 -17.71 8.51
CA ILE A 249 -0.28 -19.06 8.83
C ILE A 249 0.56 -19.62 9.96
N HIS A 250 -0.05 -19.77 11.12
CA HIS A 250 0.62 -20.31 12.30
C HIS A 250 0.86 -21.83 12.22
N PRO A 251 1.71 -22.40 13.09
CA PRO A 251 2.03 -23.85 13.07
C PRO A 251 0.82 -24.78 13.24
N ASP A 252 -0.29 -24.29 13.79
CA ASP A 252 -1.56 -25.02 13.88
C ASP A 252 -2.34 -25.07 12.55
N GLY A 253 -1.80 -24.43 11.50
CA GLY A 253 -2.39 -24.34 10.17
C GLY A 253 -3.49 -23.28 10.05
N ARG A 254 -3.72 -22.46 11.06
CA ARG A 254 -4.75 -21.41 11.04
C ARG A 254 -4.18 -20.04 10.62
N PRO A 255 -4.95 -19.25 9.88
CA PRO A 255 -4.59 -17.88 9.59
C PRO A 255 -4.73 -16.99 10.84
N HIS A 256 -3.73 -16.16 11.06
CA HIS A 256 -3.68 -15.07 12.02
C HIS A 256 -3.50 -13.75 11.27
N LEU A 257 -3.44 -12.64 11.99
CA LEU A 257 -3.34 -11.31 11.42
C LEU A 257 -2.14 -10.57 11.99
N ILE A 258 -1.19 -10.19 11.13
CA ILE A 258 -0.18 -9.21 11.48
C ILE A 258 -0.69 -7.83 11.08
N HIS A 259 -0.79 -6.92 12.03
CA HIS A 259 -1.34 -5.59 11.79
C HIS A 259 -0.82 -4.52 12.77
N ALA A 260 -0.84 -3.27 12.34
CA ALA A 260 -0.67 -2.16 13.29
C ALA A 260 -1.97 -2.01 14.09
N SER A 261 -1.92 -2.42 15.35
CA SER A 261 -3.06 -2.45 16.26
C SER A 261 -3.11 -1.19 17.13
N SER A 262 -4.14 -0.37 16.97
CA SER A 262 -4.36 0.80 17.84
C SER A 262 -4.61 0.39 19.30
N THR A 263 -5.20 -0.79 19.52
CA THR A 263 -5.47 -1.32 20.87
C THR A 263 -4.18 -1.80 21.55
N ALA A 264 -3.30 -2.48 20.81
CA ALA A 264 -2.01 -2.92 21.33
C ALA A 264 -0.95 -1.81 21.33
N GLY A 265 -1.19 -0.69 20.62
CA GLY A 265 -0.26 0.43 20.49
C GLY A 265 0.93 0.15 19.61
N LYS A 266 0.95 -0.92 18.84
CA LYS A 266 2.07 -1.34 17.99
C LYS A 266 1.65 -2.34 16.91
N VAL A 267 2.57 -2.65 16.01
CA VAL A 267 2.43 -3.79 15.09
C VAL A 267 2.57 -5.09 15.87
N ILE A 268 1.59 -5.98 15.70
CA ILE A 268 1.56 -7.29 16.36
C ILE A 268 1.19 -8.39 15.37
N ASP A 269 1.70 -9.60 15.61
CA ASP A 269 1.05 -10.83 15.18
C ASP A 269 -0.05 -11.13 16.21
N ASP A 270 -1.33 -10.98 15.80
CA ASP A 270 -2.45 -11.11 16.72
C ASP A 270 -2.52 -12.55 17.26
N PRO A 271 -2.55 -12.75 18.60
CA PRO A 271 -2.58 -14.08 19.18
C PRO A 271 -3.86 -14.85 18.87
N LEU A 272 -4.91 -14.17 18.39
CA LEU A 272 -6.16 -14.81 18.02
C LEU A 272 -6.13 -15.26 16.56
N PRO A 273 -6.51 -16.50 16.27
CA PRO A 273 -6.83 -16.90 14.90
C PRO A 273 -7.86 -15.96 14.27
N LEU A 274 -7.76 -15.75 12.96
CA LEU A 274 -8.58 -14.82 12.20
C LEU A 274 -10.10 -14.99 12.45
N ALA A 275 -10.58 -16.22 12.55
CA ALA A 275 -11.98 -16.48 12.85
C ALA A 275 -12.42 -15.94 14.22
N GLU A 276 -11.54 -15.99 15.20
CA GLU A 276 -11.81 -15.49 16.56
C GLU A 276 -11.67 -13.97 16.64
N TYR A 277 -10.68 -13.41 15.95
CA TYR A 277 -10.56 -11.98 15.73
C TYR A 277 -11.87 -11.40 15.15
N LEU A 278 -12.41 -12.04 14.10
CA LEU A 278 -13.65 -11.61 13.46
C LEU A 278 -14.88 -11.77 14.38
N ARG A 279 -14.92 -12.81 15.24
CA ARG A 279 -16.02 -12.96 16.23
C ARG A 279 -16.05 -11.84 17.26
N LYS A 280 -14.88 -11.34 17.66
CA LYS A 280 -14.77 -10.22 18.60
C LYS A 280 -15.08 -8.87 17.97
N ASN A 281 -14.91 -8.73 16.67
CA ASN A 281 -15.07 -7.46 15.95
C ASN A 281 -16.39 -7.40 15.16
N HIS A 282 -17.50 -7.21 15.88
CA HIS A 282 -18.85 -7.22 15.31
C HIS A 282 -19.18 -6.13 14.30
N SER A 283 -18.35 -5.10 14.17
CA SER A 283 -18.48 -4.06 13.14
C SER A 283 -18.03 -4.54 11.77
N ILE A 284 -17.20 -5.60 11.69
CA ILE A 284 -16.68 -6.15 10.46
C ILE A 284 -17.78 -6.99 9.78
N THR A 285 -18.09 -6.65 8.52
CA THR A 285 -19.08 -7.34 7.69
C THR A 285 -18.48 -8.49 6.87
N GLY A 286 -17.21 -8.37 6.50
CA GLY A 286 -16.49 -9.36 5.70
C GLY A 286 -15.03 -8.99 5.48
N VAL A 287 -14.39 -9.77 4.62
CA VAL A 287 -12.97 -9.63 4.29
C VAL A 287 -12.81 -9.57 2.77
N ARG A 288 -12.01 -8.65 2.29
CA ARG A 288 -11.48 -8.63 0.91
C ARG A 288 -10.05 -9.16 0.95
N VAL A 289 -9.69 -9.93 -0.05
CA VAL A 289 -8.38 -10.60 -0.15
C VAL A 289 -7.63 -10.07 -1.35
N ILE A 290 -6.46 -9.49 -1.09
CA ILE A 290 -5.63 -8.85 -2.10
C ILE A 290 -4.24 -9.51 -2.07
N ARG A 291 -3.60 -9.63 -3.22
CA ARG A 291 -2.27 -10.18 -3.42
C ARG A 291 -1.41 -9.23 -4.22
N LEU A 292 -0.11 -9.35 -4.11
CA LEU A 292 0.80 -8.65 -5.00
C LEU A 292 0.52 -9.07 -6.46
N GLY A 293 0.56 -8.10 -7.36
CA GLY A 293 0.38 -8.32 -8.78
C GLY A 293 1.59 -9.04 -9.41
N ASN A 294 1.47 -9.38 -10.69
CA ASN A 294 2.57 -9.98 -11.42
C ASN A 294 3.46 -8.85 -11.98
N LEU A 295 4.44 -8.42 -11.19
CA LEU A 295 5.36 -7.31 -11.51
C LEU A 295 6.46 -7.78 -12.49
N ARG A 296 6.09 -8.09 -13.74
CA ARG A 296 7.05 -8.50 -14.78
C ARG A 296 7.26 -7.39 -15.80
#